data_f836f851c0df55be178123221ed9c6e2
#
_entry.id   f836f851c0df55be178123221ed9c6e2
#
_cell.length_a   1.000
_cell.length_b   1.000
_cell.length_c   1.000
_cell.angle_alpha   90.00
_cell.angle_beta   90.00
_cell.angle_gamma   90.00
#
_symmetry.space_group_name_H-M   'P 1'
#
loop_
_entity.id
_entity.type
_entity.pdbx_description
1 polymer ?
#
loop_
_entity_poly.entity_id
_entity_poly.type
_entity_poly.pdbx_seq_one_letter_code
_entity_poly.pdbx_strand_id
1 'polypeptide(L)'
;MDNFQFFIAGEKDIPELTRVMTVAFDDDARTHLGEEKGGPPGYDDGEFFQKWMLAHDESIGYKIVVDNTVIGGFIVWVLPDGVDFLGTMFVDPDYQNRAVGPQAWQLIEAAYPQTKSWTLGTPKWAIRNHYFYEEKCGFTKIGEQLDDEEGMLVYMYIKGMV
;
A
#
# COMPACT_ATOMS: atom_id res chain seq x y z
N MET A 1 10.04 7.86 20.41
CA MET A 1 9.24 6.91 19.58
C MET A 1 8.15 7.69 18.88
N ASP A 2 8.03 7.52 17.56
CA ASP A 2 7.03 8.25 16.79
C ASP A 2 5.62 7.76 17.12
N ASN A 3 4.68 8.70 17.24
CA ASN A 3 3.29 8.40 17.52
C ASN A 3 2.50 8.49 16.21
N PHE A 4 2.31 7.35 15.57
CA PHE A 4 1.58 7.27 14.30
C PHE A 4 0.09 7.16 14.57
N GLN A 5 -0.70 7.93 13.83
CA GLN A 5 -2.15 7.88 13.85
C GLN A 5 -2.69 7.48 12.47
N PHE A 6 -3.78 6.75 12.46
CA PHE A 6 -4.38 6.21 11.24
C PHE A 6 -5.82 6.69 11.14
N PHE A 7 -6.17 7.34 10.03
CA PHE A 7 -7.52 7.89 9.81
C PHE A 7 -8.04 7.45 8.46
N ILE A 8 -9.36 7.21 8.39
CA ILE A 8 -10.01 6.98 7.11
C ILE A 8 -9.88 8.24 6.26
N ALA A 9 -9.44 8.07 5.01
CA ALA A 9 -9.20 9.14 4.08
C ALA A 9 -10.38 9.31 3.12
N GLY A 10 -10.61 10.54 2.68
CA GLY A 10 -11.63 10.88 1.71
C GLY A 10 -11.08 11.76 0.60
N GLU A 11 -11.98 12.30 -0.20
CA GLU A 11 -11.62 13.11 -1.37
C GLU A 11 -10.71 14.29 -1.01
N LYS A 12 -10.98 14.94 0.13
CA LYS A 12 -10.18 16.10 0.57
C LYS A 12 -8.73 15.75 0.87
N ASP A 13 -8.43 14.50 1.13
CA ASP A 13 -7.09 14.04 1.47
C ASP A 13 -6.23 13.70 0.24
N ILE A 14 -6.83 13.67 -0.95
CA ILE A 14 -6.13 13.24 -2.17
C ILE A 14 -4.89 14.08 -2.48
N PRO A 15 -4.90 15.42 -2.39
CA PRO A 15 -3.70 16.20 -2.67
C PRO A 15 -2.49 15.81 -1.81
N GLU A 16 -2.68 15.68 -0.50
CA GLU A 16 -1.59 15.29 0.41
C GLU A 16 -1.16 13.84 0.21
N LEU A 17 -2.11 12.93 0.04
CA LEU A 17 -1.80 11.53 -0.23
C LEU A 17 -1.03 11.38 -1.54
N THR A 18 -1.41 12.13 -2.57
CA THR A 18 -0.72 12.12 -3.87
C THR A 18 0.71 12.62 -3.74
N ARG A 19 0.93 13.67 -2.96
CA ARG A 19 2.28 14.19 -2.71
C ARG A 19 3.16 13.11 -2.08
N VAL A 20 2.68 12.45 -1.05
CA VAL A 20 3.46 11.42 -0.35
C VAL A 20 3.65 10.18 -1.23
N MET A 21 2.61 9.76 -1.94
CA MET A 21 2.70 8.63 -2.85
C MET A 21 3.74 8.88 -3.95
N THR A 22 3.75 10.09 -4.51
CA THR A 22 4.73 10.48 -5.54
C THR A 22 6.14 10.34 -5.02
N VAL A 23 6.43 10.90 -3.85
CA VAL A 23 7.77 10.84 -3.25
C VAL A 23 8.17 9.39 -2.97
N ALA A 24 7.26 8.59 -2.43
CA ALA A 24 7.53 7.19 -2.06
C ALA A 24 7.82 6.33 -3.30
N PHE A 25 6.98 6.42 -4.33
CA PHE A 25 7.17 5.62 -5.54
C PHE A 25 8.37 6.08 -6.37
N ASP A 26 8.64 7.39 -6.45
CA ASP A 26 9.84 7.87 -7.11
C ASP A 26 11.12 7.39 -6.40
N ASP A 27 11.10 7.32 -5.07
CA ASP A 27 12.22 6.76 -4.30
C ASP A 27 12.44 5.29 -4.63
N ASP A 28 11.36 4.51 -4.72
CA ASP A 28 11.45 3.09 -5.12
C ASP A 28 12.03 2.95 -6.53
N ALA A 29 11.60 3.79 -7.46
CA ALA A 29 12.10 3.77 -8.84
C ALA A 29 13.60 4.07 -8.89
N ARG A 30 14.05 5.05 -8.12
CA ARG A 30 15.49 5.37 -8.05
C ARG A 30 16.28 4.23 -7.43
N THR A 31 15.78 3.67 -6.34
CA THR A 31 16.49 2.64 -5.57
C THR A 31 16.59 1.33 -6.34
N HIS A 32 15.51 0.90 -6.99
CA HIS A 32 15.44 -0.44 -7.59
C HIS A 32 15.62 -0.46 -9.09
N LEU A 33 15.31 0.63 -9.80
CA LEU A 33 15.33 0.69 -11.25
C LEU A 33 16.35 1.68 -11.81
N GLY A 34 16.94 2.54 -10.97
CA GLY A 34 17.85 3.59 -11.42
C GLY A 34 17.15 4.68 -12.22
N GLU A 35 15.85 4.84 -12.06
CA GLU A 35 15.04 5.84 -12.76
C GLU A 35 14.68 6.97 -11.82
N GLU A 36 14.58 8.20 -12.31
CA GLU A 36 14.25 9.36 -11.49
C GLU A 36 12.82 9.33 -10.98
N LYS A 37 11.90 8.80 -11.78
CA LYS A 37 10.46 8.79 -11.51
C LYS A 37 9.88 7.45 -11.92
N GLY A 38 8.81 7.04 -11.25
CA GLY A 38 8.07 5.87 -11.64
C GLY A 38 7.09 5.41 -10.58
N GLY A 39 5.93 4.97 -11.03
CA GLY A 39 4.87 4.46 -10.17
C GLY A 39 3.70 3.98 -10.99
N PRO A 40 2.64 3.46 -10.36
CA PRO A 40 1.46 3.02 -11.08
C PRO A 40 0.74 4.20 -11.74
N PRO A 41 -0.07 3.95 -12.78
CA PRO A 41 -0.80 5.02 -13.46
C PRO A 41 -1.59 5.88 -12.47
N GLY A 42 -1.44 7.21 -12.60
CA GLY A 42 -2.15 8.18 -11.76
C GLY A 42 -1.54 8.42 -10.39
N TYR A 43 -0.35 7.87 -10.12
CA TYR A 43 0.27 7.99 -8.78
C TYR A 43 0.70 9.42 -8.45
N ASP A 44 0.96 10.26 -9.44
CA ASP A 44 1.50 11.61 -9.26
C ASP A 44 0.52 12.73 -9.60
N ASP A 45 -0.71 12.42 -10.01
CA ASP A 45 -1.70 13.43 -10.37
C ASP A 45 -3.05 13.28 -9.64
N GLY A 46 -3.15 12.30 -8.73
CA GLY A 46 -4.36 12.06 -7.94
C GLY A 46 -5.35 11.09 -8.58
N GLU A 47 -5.15 10.70 -9.83
CA GLU A 47 -6.08 9.79 -10.51
C GLU A 47 -6.06 8.40 -9.87
N PHE A 48 -4.94 7.97 -9.30
CA PHE A 48 -4.85 6.69 -8.60
C PHE A 48 -5.89 6.62 -7.48
N PHE A 49 -5.99 7.67 -6.67
CA PHE A 49 -6.94 7.70 -5.56
C PHE A 49 -8.40 7.85 -6.04
N GLN A 50 -8.62 8.61 -7.13
CA GLN A 50 -9.95 8.70 -7.71
C GLN A 50 -10.43 7.33 -8.18
N LYS A 51 -9.56 6.58 -8.84
CA LYS A 51 -9.90 5.27 -9.39
C LYS A 51 -10.00 4.19 -8.31
N TRP A 52 -9.03 4.11 -7.42
CA TRP A 52 -8.88 2.96 -6.53
C TRP A 52 -9.44 3.18 -5.12
N MET A 53 -9.66 4.43 -4.72
CA MET A 53 -10.18 4.75 -3.40
C MET A 53 -11.64 5.21 -3.45
N LEU A 54 -11.99 6.09 -4.39
CA LEU A 54 -13.33 6.70 -4.43
C LEU A 54 -14.31 6.00 -5.35
N ALA A 55 -13.85 5.38 -6.45
CA ALA A 55 -14.74 4.84 -7.47
C ALA A 55 -15.36 3.49 -7.11
N HIS A 56 -14.97 2.89 -5.99
CA HIS A 56 -15.44 1.56 -5.58
C HIS A 56 -15.93 1.58 -4.14
N ASP A 57 -17.10 1.00 -3.90
CA ASP A 57 -17.70 0.98 -2.57
C ASP A 57 -16.95 0.06 -1.59
N GLU A 58 -16.26 -0.97 -2.10
CA GLU A 58 -15.55 -1.94 -1.27
C GLU A 58 -14.18 -1.46 -0.84
N SER A 59 -13.65 -0.39 -1.43
CA SER A 59 -12.32 0.13 -1.08
C SER A 59 -12.41 1.15 0.03
N ILE A 60 -11.43 1.10 0.92
CA ILE A 60 -11.32 2.04 2.04
C ILE A 60 -9.88 2.55 2.06
N GLY A 61 -9.72 3.87 1.93
CA GLY A 61 -8.42 4.51 2.02
C GLY A 61 -8.13 5.01 3.41
N TYR A 62 -6.87 4.93 3.80
CA TYR A 62 -6.37 5.44 5.08
C TYR A 62 -5.19 6.34 4.85
N LYS A 63 -5.08 7.38 5.68
CA LYS A 63 -3.88 8.20 5.78
C LYS A 63 -3.16 7.91 7.08
N ILE A 64 -1.84 7.96 7.03
CA ILE A 64 -0.96 7.77 8.19
C ILE A 64 -0.38 9.14 8.54
N VAL A 65 -0.54 9.54 9.80
CA VAL A 65 -0.24 10.91 10.24
C VAL A 65 0.70 10.87 11.44
N VAL A 66 1.71 11.75 11.42
CA VAL A 66 2.61 12.03 12.53
C VAL A 66 2.68 13.54 12.70
N ASP A 67 2.40 14.03 13.91
CA ASP A 67 2.46 15.48 14.22
C ASP A 67 1.71 16.33 13.19
N ASN A 68 0.49 15.92 12.86
CA ASN A 68 -0.40 16.58 11.89
C ASN A 68 0.12 16.56 10.44
N THR A 69 1.14 15.76 10.15
CA THR A 69 1.69 15.61 8.80
C THR A 69 1.34 14.24 8.25
N VAL A 70 0.79 14.20 7.03
CA VAL A 70 0.54 12.94 6.33
C VAL A 70 1.88 12.39 5.84
N ILE A 71 2.22 11.17 6.27
CA ILE A 71 3.49 10.52 5.94
C ILE A 71 3.32 9.22 5.17
N GLY A 72 2.10 8.82 4.89
CA GLY A 72 1.82 7.61 4.15
C GLY A 72 0.34 7.34 4.04
N GLY A 73 0.02 6.20 3.47
CA GLY A 73 -1.35 5.76 3.35
C GLY A 73 -1.44 4.33 2.85
N PHE A 74 -2.64 3.81 2.86
CA PHE A 74 -2.92 2.50 2.31
C PHE A 74 -4.39 2.41 1.90
N ILE A 75 -4.67 1.51 0.96
CA ILE A 75 -6.03 1.22 0.50
C ILE A 75 -6.27 -0.27 0.67
N VAL A 76 -7.37 -0.62 1.33
CA VAL A 76 -7.79 -2.01 1.48
C VAL A 76 -9.13 -2.20 0.77
N TRP A 77 -9.35 -3.42 0.29
CA TRP A 77 -10.62 -3.85 -0.30
C TRP A 77 -11.21 -4.93 0.57
N VAL A 78 -12.39 -4.66 1.11
CA VAL A 78 -13.08 -5.60 1.98
C VAL A 78 -14.27 -6.16 1.22
N LEU A 79 -14.21 -7.46 0.91
CA LEU A 79 -15.15 -8.12 0.01
C LEU A 79 -16.08 -9.06 0.76
N PRO A 80 -17.29 -9.31 0.21
CA PRO A 80 -18.28 -10.14 0.90
C PRO A 80 -17.85 -11.57 1.16
N ASP A 81 -16.94 -12.12 0.33
CA ASP A 81 -16.45 -13.51 0.49
C ASP A 81 -15.37 -13.65 1.55
N GLY A 82 -14.90 -12.55 2.12
CA GLY A 82 -13.85 -12.56 3.14
C GLY A 82 -12.44 -12.71 2.57
N VAL A 83 -12.27 -12.77 1.26
CA VAL A 83 -10.96 -12.73 0.60
C VAL A 83 -10.67 -11.28 0.26
N ASP A 84 -9.98 -10.62 1.17
CA ASP A 84 -9.75 -9.18 1.10
C ASP A 84 -8.43 -8.86 0.43
N PHE A 85 -8.23 -7.60 0.07
CA PHE A 85 -7.12 -7.22 -0.79
C PHE A 85 -6.45 -5.95 -0.25
N LEU A 86 -5.12 -5.98 -0.17
CA LEU A 86 -4.33 -4.78 0.10
C LEU A 86 -3.95 -4.18 -1.26
N GLY A 87 -4.59 -3.06 -1.62
CA GLY A 87 -4.41 -2.43 -2.93
C GLY A 87 -3.09 -1.68 -3.05
N THR A 88 -2.72 -0.96 -2.01
CA THR A 88 -1.45 -0.24 -1.96
C THR A 88 -1.12 0.11 -0.52
N MET A 89 0.17 0.25 -0.24
CA MET A 89 0.68 0.83 1.00
C MET A 89 1.96 1.58 0.66
N PHE A 90 2.07 2.80 1.13
CA PHE A 90 3.24 3.64 0.88
C PHE A 90 3.57 4.48 2.09
N VAL A 91 4.85 4.76 2.28
CA VAL A 91 5.37 5.56 3.40
C VAL A 91 6.42 6.51 2.85
N ASP A 92 6.38 7.76 3.30
CA ASP A 92 7.40 8.75 2.97
C ASP A 92 8.78 8.17 3.32
N PRO A 93 9.75 8.22 2.39
CA PRO A 93 11.10 7.67 2.63
C PRO A 93 11.76 8.18 3.91
N ASP A 94 11.49 9.41 4.33
CA ASP A 94 12.05 9.98 5.55
C ASP A 94 11.54 9.28 6.81
N TYR A 95 10.46 8.51 6.70
CA TYR A 95 9.85 7.78 7.82
C TYR A 95 10.01 6.26 7.69
N GLN A 96 10.73 5.79 6.70
CA GLN A 96 11.03 4.36 6.57
C GLN A 96 11.97 3.90 7.69
N ASN A 97 11.93 2.60 8.00
CA ASN A 97 12.69 2.00 9.10
C ASN A 97 12.30 2.49 10.51
N ARG A 98 11.10 3.05 10.65
CA ARG A 98 10.55 3.48 11.94
C ARG A 98 9.31 2.66 12.34
N ALA A 99 9.18 1.46 11.77
CA ALA A 99 8.09 0.52 12.04
C ALA A 99 6.70 1.03 11.64
N VAL A 100 6.62 1.98 10.70
CA VAL A 100 5.32 2.50 10.20
C VAL A 100 4.55 1.39 9.50
N GLY A 101 5.20 0.69 8.56
CA GLY A 101 4.55 -0.39 7.79
C GLY A 101 4.03 -1.51 8.68
N PRO A 102 4.85 -2.07 9.58
CA PRO A 102 4.38 -3.10 10.51
C PRO A 102 3.22 -2.64 11.38
N GLN A 103 3.24 -1.40 11.88
CA GLN A 103 2.14 -0.87 12.68
C GLN A 103 0.86 -0.71 11.85
N ALA A 104 0.99 -0.23 10.60
CA ALA A 104 -0.14 -0.11 9.69
C ALA A 104 -0.75 -1.48 9.41
N TRP A 105 0.08 -2.49 9.17
CA TRP A 105 -0.43 -3.84 8.93
C TRP A 105 -1.14 -4.41 10.15
N GLN A 106 -0.61 -4.21 11.36
CA GLN A 106 -1.26 -4.63 12.60
C GLN A 106 -2.62 -3.96 12.76
N LEU A 107 -2.73 -2.67 12.43
CA LEU A 107 -4.00 -1.97 12.47
C LEU A 107 -5.00 -2.56 11.48
N ILE A 108 -4.57 -2.89 10.27
CA ILE A 108 -5.43 -3.50 9.25
C ILE A 108 -6.00 -4.82 9.77
N GLU A 109 -5.15 -5.69 10.31
CA GLU A 109 -5.61 -6.98 10.85
C GLU A 109 -6.60 -6.79 12.01
N ALA A 110 -6.34 -5.82 12.88
CA ALA A 110 -7.22 -5.53 14.01
C ALA A 110 -8.56 -4.91 13.59
N ALA A 111 -8.54 -4.09 12.55
CA ALA A 111 -9.74 -3.38 12.07
C ALA A 111 -10.70 -4.32 11.32
N TYR A 112 -10.20 -5.39 10.74
CA TYR A 112 -10.99 -6.31 9.91
C TYR A 112 -10.85 -7.75 10.40
N PRO A 113 -11.34 -8.05 11.63
CA PRO A 113 -11.13 -9.37 12.23
C PRO A 113 -11.90 -10.50 11.55
N GLN A 114 -12.86 -10.18 10.68
CA GLN A 114 -13.65 -11.18 9.97
C GLN A 114 -13.03 -11.61 8.64
N THR A 115 -11.94 -10.97 8.24
CA THR A 115 -11.23 -11.33 7.00
C THR A 115 -10.71 -12.76 7.09
N LYS A 116 -10.97 -13.55 6.06
CA LYS A 116 -10.49 -14.94 5.98
C LYS A 116 -9.07 -15.02 5.44
N SER A 117 -8.78 -14.21 4.44
CA SER A 117 -7.42 -14.12 3.89
C SER A 117 -7.20 -12.74 3.27
N TRP A 118 -5.95 -12.30 3.31
CA TRP A 118 -5.49 -11.09 2.63
C TRP A 118 -4.66 -11.48 1.42
N THR A 119 -4.89 -10.83 0.29
CA THR A 119 -4.09 -11.01 -0.92
C THR A 119 -3.51 -9.67 -1.34
N LEU A 120 -2.39 -9.71 -2.05
CA LEU A 120 -1.79 -8.52 -2.63
C LEU A 120 -0.90 -8.89 -3.80
N GLY A 121 -0.62 -7.90 -4.66
CA GLY A 121 0.37 -8.00 -5.70
C GLY A 121 1.40 -6.90 -5.52
N THR A 122 2.67 -7.20 -5.78
CA THR A 122 3.75 -6.22 -5.72
C THR A 122 4.74 -6.47 -6.86
N PRO A 123 5.35 -5.43 -7.44
CA PRO A 123 6.28 -5.62 -8.54
C PRO A 123 7.43 -6.56 -8.18
N LYS A 124 7.81 -7.41 -9.12
CA LYS A 124 8.93 -8.34 -8.93
C LYS A 124 10.24 -7.62 -8.57
N TRP A 125 10.44 -6.40 -9.09
CA TRP A 125 11.64 -5.61 -8.82
C TRP A 125 11.65 -4.95 -7.44
N ALA A 126 10.52 -4.91 -6.74
CA ALA A 126 10.38 -4.20 -5.47
C ALA A 126 10.87 -5.04 -4.30
N ILE A 127 12.18 -5.23 -4.20
CA ILE A 127 12.82 -6.13 -3.23
C ILE A 127 12.47 -5.78 -1.79
N ARG A 128 12.44 -4.49 -1.44
CA ARG A 128 12.07 -4.05 -0.08
C ARG A 128 10.66 -4.48 0.29
N ASN A 129 9.74 -4.46 -0.69
CA ASN A 129 8.36 -4.89 -0.46
C ASN A 129 8.28 -6.40 -0.19
N HIS A 130 9.06 -7.20 -0.91
CA HIS A 130 9.08 -8.66 -0.70
C HIS A 130 9.49 -8.98 0.73
N TYR A 131 10.58 -8.37 1.20
CA TYR A 131 11.03 -8.55 2.56
C TYR A 131 9.96 -8.12 3.58
N PHE A 132 9.36 -6.95 3.37
CA PHE A 132 8.32 -6.42 4.25
C PHE A 132 7.13 -7.39 4.36
N TYR A 133 6.59 -7.80 3.22
CA TYR A 133 5.41 -8.67 3.24
C TYR A 133 5.71 -10.05 3.77
N GLU A 134 6.84 -10.63 3.40
CA GLU A 134 7.21 -11.98 3.85
C GLU A 134 7.64 -12.00 5.31
N GLU A 135 8.57 -11.14 5.71
CA GLU A 135 9.20 -11.20 7.01
C GLU A 135 8.47 -10.39 8.09
N LYS A 136 7.87 -9.27 7.72
CA LYS A 136 7.22 -8.38 8.70
C LYS A 136 5.72 -8.59 8.81
N CYS A 137 5.06 -9.00 7.72
CA CYS A 137 3.61 -9.16 7.71
C CYS A 137 3.16 -10.62 7.70
N GLY A 138 4.03 -11.55 7.35
CA GLY A 138 3.70 -12.99 7.38
C GLY A 138 2.98 -13.49 6.14
N PHE A 139 3.13 -12.80 5.00
CA PHE A 139 2.56 -13.27 3.74
C PHE A 139 3.41 -14.35 3.11
N THR A 140 2.78 -15.19 2.30
CA THR A 140 3.44 -16.24 1.51
C THR A 140 3.28 -15.94 0.03
N LYS A 141 4.38 -16.00 -0.72
CA LYS A 141 4.34 -15.85 -2.17
C LYS A 141 3.67 -17.08 -2.78
N ILE A 142 2.67 -16.86 -3.64
CA ILE A 142 1.94 -17.94 -4.29
C ILE A 142 2.14 -18.00 -5.81
N GLY A 143 2.78 -17.01 -6.40
CA GLY A 143 3.03 -17.04 -7.84
C GLY A 143 3.48 -15.71 -8.39
N GLU A 144 3.57 -15.67 -9.72
CA GLU A 144 3.88 -14.48 -10.50
C GLU A 144 2.81 -14.28 -11.55
N GLN A 145 2.51 -13.03 -11.86
CA GLN A 145 1.51 -12.68 -12.86
C GLN A 145 2.01 -11.49 -13.66
N LEU A 146 1.74 -11.50 -14.96
CA LEU A 146 2.04 -10.34 -15.82
C LEU A 146 0.95 -9.29 -15.65
N ASP A 147 1.34 -8.09 -15.32
CA ASP A 147 0.46 -6.94 -15.32
C ASP A 147 0.46 -6.35 -16.74
N ASP A 148 -0.65 -6.52 -17.47
CA ASP A 148 -0.76 -6.09 -18.85
C ASP A 148 -0.75 -4.56 -19.01
N GLU A 149 -1.26 -3.82 -18.02
CA GLU A 149 -1.27 -2.35 -18.07
C GLU A 149 0.13 -1.76 -17.96
N GLU A 150 0.93 -2.31 -17.06
CA GLU A 150 2.28 -1.79 -16.78
C GLU A 150 3.36 -2.59 -17.47
N GLY A 151 3.04 -3.74 -18.05
CA GLY A 151 3.99 -4.57 -18.77
C GLY A 151 5.06 -5.18 -17.89
N MET A 152 4.78 -5.44 -16.61
CA MET A 152 5.75 -5.97 -15.65
C MET A 152 5.24 -7.20 -14.94
N LEU A 153 6.18 -7.99 -14.41
CA LEU A 153 5.85 -9.14 -13.57
C LEU A 153 5.55 -8.67 -12.15
N VAL A 154 4.52 -9.26 -11.58
CA VAL A 154 4.03 -8.98 -10.23
C VAL A 154 4.08 -10.26 -9.42
N TYR A 155 4.64 -10.19 -8.21
CA TYR A 155 4.59 -11.30 -7.26
C TYR A 155 3.25 -11.24 -6.53
N MET A 156 2.59 -12.40 -6.47
CA MET A 156 1.30 -12.53 -5.77
C MET A 156 1.52 -13.17 -4.40
N TYR A 157 0.89 -12.59 -3.39
CA TYR A 157 1.03 -13.00 -1.99
C TYR A 157 -0.31 -13.26 -1.35
N ILE A 158 -0.33 -14.18 -0.38
CA ILE A 158 -1.51 -14.45 0.44
C ILE A 158 -1.13 -14.63 1.91
N LYS A 159 -2.04 -14.19 2.79
CA LYS A 159 -1.95 -14.50 4.21
C LYS A 159 -3.32 -14.97 4.69
N GLY A 160 -3.40 -16.24 5.09
CA GLY A 160 -4.62 -16.77 5.70
C GLY A 160 -4.75 -16.27 7.13
N MET A 161 -5.98 -15.89 7.51
CA MET A 161 -6.30 -15.45 8.87
C MET A 161 -6.97 -16.58 9.62
N VAL A 162 -6.58 -16.74 10.87
CA VAL A 162 -7.07 -17.82 11.74
C VAL A 162 -8.24 -17.33 12.56
#